data_5c87a3675027f82a4625f8773699c50e
#
_entry.id   5c87a3675027f82a4625f8773699c50e
#
_cell.length_a   1.000
_cell.length_b   1.000
_cell.length_c   1.000
_cell.angle_alpha   90.00
_cell.angle_beta   90.00
_cell.angle_gamma   90.00
#
_symmetry.space_group_name_H-M   'P 1'
#
loop_
_entity.id
_entity.type
_entity.pdbx_description
1 polymer ?
#
loop_
_entity_poly.entity_id
_entity_poly.type
_entity_poly.pdbx_seq_one_letter_code
_entity_poly.pdbx_strand_id
1 'polypeptide(L)'
;MAEYRVVPIGGADTHDLRLRVLRAGTPSSDVEWPGDGLDTTMHLGVVDHTNTIVAISTWLAMPSPDIAEAGATGMQLRGMATDPSPATRGAGVGALLLRAGIDSARALGANHVWANARTAVLGFYTRAGFEIVSDEFISKATDLPHYRILLHPL
;
A
#
# COMPACT_ATOMS: atom_id res chain seq x y z
N MET A 1 -1.03 -15.47 -22.26
CA MET A 1 -0.21 -14.63 -21.36
C MET A 1 -1.11 -13.61 -20.68
N ALA A 2 -1.10 -13.60 -19.36
CA ALA A 2 -1.88 -12.63 -18.63
C ALA A 2 -1.23 -11.25 -18.71
N GLU A 3 -2.02 -10.25 -19.07
CA GLU A 3 -1.57 -8.86 -19.08
C GLU A 3 -2.14 -8.15 -17.87
N TYR A 4 -1.27 -7.51 -17.11
CA TYR A 4 -1.64 -6.71 -15.95
C TYR A 4 -1.27 -5.26 -16.18
N ARG A 5 -2.16 -4.34 -15.81
CA ARG A 5 -1.94 -2.91 -15.94
C ARG A 5 -2.23 -2.20 -14.63
N VAL A 6 -1.39 -1.25 -14.27
CA VAL A 6 -1.67 -0.36 -13.15
C VAL A 6 -2.59 0.75 -13.64
N VAL A 7 -3.66 1.01 -12.90
CA VAL A 7 -4.66 2.03 -13.23
C VAL A 7 -5.05 2.83 -11.99
N PRO A 8 -5.41 4.10 -12.13
CA PRO A 8 -6.06 4.84 -11.05
C PRO A 8 -7.43 4.20 -10.77
N ILE A 9 -7.78 4.12 -9.49
CA ILE A 9 -9.10 3.61 -9.05
C ILE A 9 -9.70 4.56 -8.02
N GLY A 10 -10.98 4.40 -7.75
CA GLY A 10 -11.67 5.15 -6.69
C GLY A 10 -11.53 4.49 -5.33
N GLY A 11 -11.82 5.26 -4.27
CA GLY A 11 -11.82 4.71 -2.91
C GLY A 11 -12.75 3.51 -2.74
N ALA A 12 -13.93 3.55 -3.35
CA ALA A 12 -14.89 2.46 -3.28
C ALA A 12 -14.37 1.17 -3.94
N ASP A 13 -13.51 1.30 -4.94
CA ASP A 13 -12.94 0.14 -5.65
C ASP A 13 -11.95 -0.64 -4.78
N THR A 14 -11.51 -0.08 -3.66
CA THR A 14 -10.60 -0.76 -2.72
C THR A 14 -11.33 -1.66 -1.73
N HIS A 15 -12.63 -1.50 -1.57
CA HIS A 15 -13.40 -2.10 -0.48
C HIS A 15 -13.41 -3.62 -0.51
N ASP A 16 -13.59 -4.22 -1.68
CA ASP A 16 -13.66 -5.67 -1.81
C ASP A 16 -12.37 -6.37 -1.35
N LEU A 17 -11.22 -5.96 -1.91
CA LEU A 17 -9.95 -6.57 -1.52
C LEU A 17 -9.50 -6.17 -0.10
N ARG A 18 -9.84 -4.98 0.36
CA ARG A 18 -9.62 -4.63 1.77
C ARG A 18 -10.34 -5.61 2.69
N LEU A 19 -11.60 -5.90 2.39
CA LEU A 19 -12.40 -6.81 3.22
C LEU A 19 -11.89 -8.25 3.14
N ARG A 20 -11.72 -8.78 1.92
CA ARG A 20 -11.36 -10.18 1.70
C ARG A 20 -9.94 -10.52 2.12
N VAL A 21 -9.00 -9.58 2.00
CA VAL A 21 -7.58 -9.84 2.24
C VAL A 21 -7.10 -9.21 3.53
N LEU A 22 -7.33 -7.91 3.72
CA LEU A 22 -6.74 -7.19 4.84
C LEU A 22 -7.54 -7.33 6.13
N ARG A 23 -8.84 -7.56 6.05
CA ARG A 23 -9.71 -7.70 7.22
C ARG A 23 -10.03 -9.16 7.56
N ALA A 24 -9.66 -10.10 6.71
CA ALA A 24 -9.85 -11.52 6.96
C ALA A 24 -9.15 -11.95 8.26
N GLY A 25 -9.88 -12.52 9.20
CA GLY A 25 -9.35 -12.97 10.48
C GLY A 25 -8.99 -11.85 11.47
N THR A 26 -9.37 -10.61 11.19
CA THR A 26 -9.13 -9.47 12.08
C THR A 26 -10.40 -9.04 12.81
N PRO A 27 -10.30 -8.28 13.93
CA PRO A 27 -11.47 -7.85 14.69
C PRO A 27 -12.31 -6.77 13.99
N SER A 28 -11.81 -6.17 12.91
CA SER A 28 -12.50 -5.09 12.20
C SER A 28 -12.93 -5.53 10.80
N SER A 29 -14.10 -5.07 10.36
CA SER A 29 -14.56 -5.18 8.98
C SER A 29 -14.59 -3.82 8.28
N ASP A 30 -13.99 -2.80 8.89
CA ASP A 30 -13.96 -1.44 8.34
C ASP A 30 -13.09 -1.38 7.09
N VAL A 31 -13.67 -0.88 6.00
CA VAL A 31 -13.00 -0.73 4.69
C VAL A 31 -13.00 0.69 4.18
N GLU A 32 -13.66 1.61 4.89
CA GLU A 32 -13.59 3.05 4.65
C GLU A 32 -12.69 3.67 5.70
N TRP A 33 -11.56 4.22 5.26
CA TRP A 33 -10.54 4.68 6.18
C TRP A 33 -10.37 6.19 6.11
N PRO A 34 -10.01 6.85 7.22
CA PRO A 34 -9.76 8.29 7.21
C PRO A 34 -8.76 8.69 6.13
N GLY A 35 -9.08 9.75 5.40
CA GLY A 35 -8.22 10.26 4.33
C GLY A 35 -8.47 9.68 2.95
N ASP A 36 -9.28 8.63 2.82
CA ASP A 36 -9.55 7.99 1.52
C ASP A 36 -10.17 8.96 0.50
N GLY A 37 -10.96 9.90 0.95
CA GLY A 37 -11.68 10.83 0.08
C GLY A 37 -11.00 12.18 -0.13
N LEU A 38 -9.78 12.37 0.37
CA LEU A 38 -9.04 13.62 0.17
C LEU A 38 -8.58 13.74 -1.28
N ASP A 39 -8.57 14.96 -1.81
CA ASP A 39 -8.12 15.23 -3.18
C ASP A 39 -6.66 14.83 -3.40
N THR A 40 -5.86 14.82 -2.33
CA THR A 40 -4.45 14.44 -2.36
C THR A 40 -4.21 12.95 -2.21
N THR A 41 -5.24 12.17 -1.91
CA THR A 41 -5.12 10.72 -1.77
C THR A 41 -5.19 10.05 -3.13
N MET A 42 -4.21 9.20 -3.39
CA MET A 42 -4.13 8.43 -4.63
C MET A 42 -4.48 6.97 -4.34
N HIS A 43 -5.42 6.42 -5.11
CA HIS A 43 -5.69 4.98 -5.10
C HIS A 43 -5.24 4.40 -6.42
N LEU A 44 -4.41 3.37 -6.37
CA LEU A 44 -3.95 2.65 -7.56
C LEU A 44 -4.33 1.19 -7.44
N GLY A 45 -4.70 0.61 -8.55
CA GLY A 45 -4.98 -0.82 -8.64
C GLY A 45 -4.26 -1.45 -9.82
N VAL A 46 -4.23 -2.77 -9.82
CA VAL A 46 -3.82 -3.56 -10.98
C VAL A 46 -5.06 -4.25 -11.50
N VAL A 47 -5.27 -4.16 -12.81
CA VAL A 47 -6.34 -4.89 -13.49
C VAL A 47 -5.73 -5.94 -14.43
N ASP A 48 -6.47 -7.04 -14.57
CA ASP A 48 -6.11 -8.11 -15.52
C ASP A 48 -6.67 -7.81 -16.92
N HIS A 49 -6.53 -8.76 -17.83
CA HIS A 49 -7.01 -8.63 -19.22
C HIS A 49 -8.54 -8.50 -19.33
N THR A 50 -9.30 -8.84 -18.29
CA THR A 50 -10.75 -8.68 -18.24
C THR A 50 -11.17 -7.37 -17.57
N ASN A 51 -10.21 -6.50 -17.21
CA ASN A 51 -10.40 -5.28 -16.42
C ASN A 51 -10.89 -5.55 -14.98
N THR A 52 -10.65 -6.75 -14.48
CA THR A 52 -10.92 -7.06 -13.07
C THR A 52 -9.78 -6.56 -12.20
N ILE A 53 -10.12 -5.87 -11.11
CA ILE A 53 -9.13 -5.40 -10.14
C ILE A 53 -8.60 -6.59 -9.35
N VAL A 54 -7.29 -6.83 -9.44
CA VAL A 54 -6.60 -7.94 -8.77
C VAL A 54 -5.63 -7.49 -7.69
N ALA A 55 -5.37 -6.20 -7.58
CA ALA A 55 -4.56 -5.63 -6.50
C ALA A 55 -4.96 -4.17 -6.29
N ILE A 56 -4.78 -3.70 -5.07
CA ILE A 56 -5.12 -2.34 -4.65
C ILE A 56 -4.02 -1.74 -3.78
N SER A 57 -3.96 -0.41 -3.76
CA SER A 57 -3.11 0.35 -2.85
C SER A 57 -3.67 1.75 -2.65
N THR A 58 -3.38 2.34 -1.49
CA THR A 58 -3.77 3.72 -1.17
C THR A 58 -2.55 4.49 -0.70
N TRP A 59 -2.41 5.71 -1.18
CA TRP A 59 -1.25 6.57 -0.97
C TRP A 59 -1.73 7.93 -0.45
N LEU A 60 -1.40 8.24 0.81
CA LEU A 60 -1.77 9.51 1.44
C LEU A 60 -0.62 10.49 1.40
N ALA A 61 -0.91 11.75 1.11
CA ALA A 61 0.05 12.84 1.28
C ALA A 61 0.25 13.10 2.78
N MET A 62 1.21 12.40 3.38
CA MET A 62 1.51 12.46 4.80
C MET A 62 2.99 12.12 5.02
N PRO A 63 3.79 13.02 5.63
CA PRO A 63 5.17 12.72 5.92
C PRO A 63 5.31 11.68 7.02
N SER A 64 6.41 10.92 6.98
CA SER A 64 6.73 9.95 8.01
C SER A 64 6.99 10.64 9.35
N PRO A 65 6.54 10.05 10.47
CA PRO A 65 6.89 10.57 11.80
C PRO A 65 8.41 10.46 12.09
N ASP A 66 9.13 9.67 11.29
CA ASP A 66 10.58 9.50 11.46
C ASP A 66 11.40 10.53 10.68
N ILE A 67 10.76 11.37 9.87
CA ILE A 67 11.40 12.46 9.13
C ILE A 67 11.09 13.77 9.82
N ALA A 68 12.12 14.36 10.44
CA ALA A 68 11.98 15.57 11.26
C ALA A 68 12.14 16.88 10.49
N GLU A 69 12.41 16.82 9.18
CA GLU A 69 12.64 18.00 8.35
C GLU A 69 11.37 18.84 8.21
N ALA A 70 11.49 20.15 8.46
CA ALA A 70 10.40 21.08 8.17
C ALA A 70 10.13 21.09 6.65
N GLY A 71 8.85 20.97 6.28
CA GLY A 71 8.45 20.94 4.87
C GLY A 71 8.72 19.62 4.15
N ALA A 72 9.00 18.55 4.88
CA ALA A 72 9.13 17.21 4.31
C ALA A 72 7.86 16.82 3.56
N THR A 73 8.03 16.31 2.34
CA THR A 73 6.94 15.83 1.50
C THR A 73 7.02 14.31 1.40
N GLY A 74 6.12 13.64 2.08
CA GLY A 74 6.07 12.19 2.10
C GLY A 74 4.72 11.66 1.69
N MET A 75 4.70 10.38 1.31
CA MET A 75 3.45 9.65 1.12
C MET A 75 3.44 8.40 1.98
N GLN A 76 2.31 8.18 2.64
CA GLN A 76 2.06 6.94 3.36
C GLN A 76 1.37 5.95 2.43
N LEU A 77 2.00 4.80 2.23
CA LEU A 77 1.36 3.65 1.58
C LEU A 77 0.56 2.89 2.63
N ARG A 78 -0.69 2.59 2.32
CA ARG A 78 -1.52 1.73 3.16
C ARG A 78 -2.49 0.91 2.30
N GLY A 79 -3.04 -0.14 2.89
CA GLY A 79 -4.08 -0.91 2.24
C GLY A 79 -3.62 -1.62 0.96
N MET A 80 -2.36 -2.01 0.88
CA MET A 80 -1.87 -2.79 -0.24
C MET A 80 -2.31 -4.24 -0.10
N ALA A 81 -3.04 -4.73 -1.08
CA ALA A 81 -3.55 -6.09 -1.08
C ALA A 81 -3.61 -6.65 -2.49
N THR A 82 -3.30 -7.94 -2.62
CA THR A 82 -3.37 -8.67 -3.88
C THR A 82 -4.38 -9.80 -3.73
N ASP A 83 -5.18 -10.03 -4.76
CA ASP A 83 -6.09 -11.16 -4.81
C ASP A 83 -5.29 -12.46 -4.59
N PRO A 84 -5.68 -13.30 -3.61
CA PRO A 84 -4.92 -14.51 -3.28
C PRO A 84 -5.15 -15.67 -4.25
N SER A 85 -5.93 -15.49 -5.31
CA SER A 85 -6.21 -16.55 -6.27
C SER A 85 -4.94 -17.09 -6.92
N PRO A 86 -4.88 -18.37 -7.30
CA PRO A 86 -3.71 -18.96 -7.96
C PRO A 86 -3.32 -18.25 -9.27
N ALA A 87 -4.29 -17.69 -10.00
CA ALA A 87 -4.05 -16.98 -11.25
C ALA A 87 -3.23 -15.69 -11.05
N THR A 88 -3.38 -15.03 -9.89
CA THR A 88 -2.68 -13.79 -9.55
C THR A 88 -1.41 -14.05 -8.76
N ARG A 89 -1.41 -15.08 -7.94
CA ARG A 89 -0.26 -15.42 -7.08
C ARG A 89 0.97 -15.75 -7.93
N GLY A 90 2.11 -15.15 -7.58
CA GLY A 90 3.36 -15.38 -8.29
C GLY A 90 3.50 -14.62 -9.61
N ALA A 91 2.51 -13.83 -10.01
CA ALA A 91 2.54 -13.04 -11.25
C ALA A 91 3.28 -11.70 -11.11
N GLY A 92 3.76 -11.36 -9.92
CA GLY A 92 4.50 -10.12 -9.67
C GLY A 92 3.63 -8.86 -9.61
N VAL A 93 2.31 -9.01 -9.43
CA VAL A 93 1.37 -7.89 -9.43
C VAL A 93 1.64 -6.91 -8.29
N GLY A 94 1.99 -7.42 -7.11
CA GLY A 94 2.33 -6.56 -5.96
C GLY A 94 3.55 -5.70 -6.23
N ALA A 95 4.61 -6.28 -6.79
CA ALA A 95 5.82 -5.54 -7.14
C ALA A 95 5.55 -4.51 -8.24
N LEU A 96 4.74 -4.85 -9.23
CA LEU A 96 4.32 -3.93 -10.28
C LEU A 96 3.59 -2.72 -9.70
N LEU A 97 2.64 -2.98 -8.80
CA LEU A 97 1.85 -1.93 -8.16
C LEU A 97 2.69 -1.04 -7.25
N LEU A 98 3.57 -1.63 -6.45
CA LEU A 98 4.45 -0.89 -5.55
C LEU A 98 5.37 0.05 -6.33
N ARG A 99 5.99 -0.45 -7.39
CA ARG A 99 6.86 0.36 -8.25
C ARG A 99 6.12 1.53 -8.87
N ALA A 100 4.94 1.29 -9.43
CA ALA A 100 4.13 2.34 -10.04
C ALA A 100 3.71 3.40 -9.03
N GLY A 101 3.36 2.99 -7.81
CA GLY A 101 3.01 3.91 -6.74
C GLY A 101 4.18 4.76 -6.29
N ILE A 102 5.36 4.17 -6.14
CA ILE A 102 6.59 4.91 -5.80
C ILE A 102 6.93 5.92 -6.89
N ASP A 103 6.84 5.52 -8.16
CA ASP A 103 7.10 6.42 -9.29
C ASP A 103 6.08 7.58 -9.31
N SER A 104 4.83 7.30 -9.03
CA SER A 104 3.79 8.32 -8.93
C SER A 104 4.02 9.27 -7.76
N ALA A 105 4.43 8.76 -6.61
CA ALA A 105 4.77 9.57 -5.44
C ALA A 105 5.93 10.52 -5.76
N ARG A 106 6.97 10.00 -6.43
CA ARG A 106 8.12 10.80 -6.86
C ARG A 106 7.68 11.91 -7.81
N ALA A 107 6.83 11.59 -8.79
CA ALA A 107 6.31 12.56 -9.76
C ALA A 107 5.47 13.66 -9.10
N LEU A 108 4.81 13.35 -7.97
CA LEU A 108 4.05 14.32 -7.19
C LEU A 108 4.91 15.16 -6.26
N GLY A 109 6.22 14.95 -6.25
CA GLY A 109 7.16 15.72 -5.44
C GLY A 109 7.49 15.13 -4.06
N ALA A 110 7.04 13.91 -3.78
CA ALA A 110 7.40 13.26 -2.52
C ALA A 110 8.89 12.93 -2.48
N ASN A 111 9.52 13.13 -1.33
CA ASN A 111 10.91 12.76 -1.13
C ASN A 111 11.09 11.46 -0.36
N HIS A 112 10.01 10.90 0.14
CA HIS A 112 10.01 9.59 0.81
C HIS A 112 8.63 8.94 0.77
N VAL A 113 8.62 7.62 0.94
CA VAL A 113 7.41 6.81 1.14
C VAL A 113 7.60 6.01 2.41
N TRP A 114 6.56 5.89 3.20
CA TRP A 114 6.56 5.11 4.43
C TRP A 114 5.29 4.30 4.59
N ALA A 115 5.33 3.30 5.44
CA ALA A 115 4.17 2.45 5.69
C ALA A 115 4.28 1.78 7.05
N ASN A 116 3.14 1.33 7.57
CA ASN A 116 3.06 0.36 8.65
C ASN A 116 2.84 -1.01 8.01
N ALA A 117 3.88 -1.81 7.90
CA ALA A 117 3.85 -3.08 7.19
C ALA A 117 3.65 -4.25 8.17
N ARG A 118 2.76 -5.17 7.81
CA ARG A 118 2.60 -6.41 8.57
C ARG A 118 3.92 -7.19 8.58
N THR A 119 4.31 -7.69 9.74
CA THR A 119 5.54 -8.47 9.89
C THR A 119 5.60 -9.64 8.91
N ALA A 120 4.46 -10.29 8.66
CA ALA A 120 4.38 -11.45 7.77
C ALA A 120 4.79 -11.16 6.31
N VAL A 121 4.69 -9.89 5.85
CA VAL A 121 5.02 -9.51 4.47
C VAL A 121 6.19 -8.53 4.39
N LEU A 122 6.92 -8.38 5.47
CA LEU A 122 8.01 -7.40 5.57
C LEU A 122 9.08 -7.59 4.48
N GLY A 123 9.42 -8.84 4.15
CA GLY A 123 10.40 -9.15 3.12
C GLY A 123 10.07 -8.60 1.73
N PHE A 124 8.79 -8.49 1.40
CA PHE A 124 8.34 -7.89 0.15
C PHE A 124 8.79 -6.42 0.05
N TYR A 125 8.65 -5.67 1.14
CA TYR A 125 9.05 -4.26 1.18
C TYR A 125 10.55 -4.06 1.30
N THR A 126 11.24 -4.89 2.10
CA THR A 126 12.70 -4.78 2.24
C THR A 126 13.41 -5.09 0.93
N ARG A 127 12.89 -6.02 0.14
CA ARG A 127 13.42 -6.29 -1.22
C ARG A 127 13.24 -5.09 -2.16
N ALA A 128 12.26 -4.26 -1.92
CA ALA A 128 12.03 -3.03 -2.71
C ALA A 128 12.86 -1.84 -2.23
N GLY A 129 13.67 -2.01 -1.18
CA GLY A 129 14.57 -0.99 -0.66
C GLY A 129 14.10 -0.28 0.59
N PHE A 130 12.95 -0.64 1.15
CA PHE A 130 12.47 -0.06 2.40
C PHE A 130 13.33 -0.51 3.58
N GLU A 131 13.59 0.41 4.51
CA GLU A 131 14.27 0.14 5.76
C GLU A 131 13.27 0.08 6.91
N ILE A 132 13.53 -0.79 7.89
CA ILE A 132 12.76 -0.87 9.12
C ILE A 132 13.22 0.27 10.03
N VAL A 133 12.29 1.12 10.48
CA VAL A 133 12.60 2.30 11.26
C VAL A 133 11.91 2.35 12.64
N SER A 134 11.29 1.25 13.05
CA SER A 134 10.62 1.15 14.34
C SER A 134 10.86 -0.22 14.95
N ASP A 135 10.53 -0.35 16.24
CA ASP A 135 10.32 -1.66 16.86
C ASP A 135 9.00 -2.26 16.36
N GLU A 136 8.85 -3.58 16.54
CA GLU A 136 7.58 -4.25 16.25
C GLU A 136 6.48 -3.74 17.18
N PHE A 137 5.30 -3.50 16.63
CA PHE A 137 4.13 -3.08 17.38
C PHE A 137 2.88 -3.84 16.91
N ILE A 138 1.89 -3.92 17.78
CA ILE A 138 0.60 -4.55 17.46
C ILE A 138 -0.36 -3.47 16.98
N SER A 139 -0.86 -3.61 15.76
CA SER A 139 -1.87 -2.69 15.22
C SER A 139 -3.22 -2.94 15.91
N LYS A 140 -3.85 -1.87 16.39
CA LYS A 140 -5.17 -1.96 17.03
C LYS A 140 -6.26 -2.40 16.06
N ALA A 141 -6.15 -2.03 14.79
CA ALA A 141 -7.16 -2.34 13.78
C ALA A 141 -7.17 -3.82 13.39
N THR A 142 -6.02 -4.47 13.41
CA THR A 142 -5.87 -5.85 12.92
C THR A 142 -5.49 -6.85 14.00
N ASP A 143 -5.00 -6.37 15.15
CA ASP A 143 -4.42 -7.19 16.23
C ASP A 143 -3.22 -8.02 15.75
N LEU A 144 -2.52 -7.54 14.73
CA LEU A 144 -1.39 -8.20 14.11
C LEU A 144 -0.10 -7.39 14.29
N PRO A 145 1.08 -8.05 14.31
CA PRO A 145 2.35 -7.36 14.43
C PRO A 145 2.73 -6.64 13.13
N HIS A 146 3.28 -5.44 13.32
CA HIS A 146 3.71 -4.55 12.24
C HIS A 146 5.06 -3.94 12.58
N TYR A 147 5.75 -3.46 11.53
CA TYR A 147 6.88 -2.54 11.63
C TYR A 147 6.60 -1.30 10.79
N ARG A 148 7.08 -0.15 11.25
CA ARG A 148 7.11 1.03 10.39
C ARG A 148 8.33 0.94 9.49
N ILE A 149 8.13 1.19 8.21
CA ILE A 149 9.16 1.09 7.17
C ILE A 149 9.24 2.40 6.40
N LEU A 150 10.41 2.68 5.83
CA LEU A 150 10.71 3.95 5.17
C LEU A 150 11.57 3.71 3.93
N LEU A 151 11.20 4.34 2.83
CA LEU A 151 12.00 4.47 1.62
C LEU A 151 12.37 5.95 1.44
N HIS A 152 13.63 6.30 1.71
CA HIS A 152 14.13 7.66 1.70
C HIS A 152 15.64 7.68 1.41
N PRO A 153 16.11 8.56 0.46
CA PRO A 153 15.33 9.42 -0.43
C PRO A 153 14.70 8.65 -1.60
N LEU A 154 13.75 9.29 -2.24
CA LEU A 154 13.18 8.75 -3.49
C LEU A 154 14.01 9.13 -4.70
#